data_f34e70ddedbaca95a33c2d328ef0375d
#
_entry.id   f34e70ddedbaca95a33c2d328ef0375d
#
_cell.length_a   1.000
_cell.length_b   1.000
_cell.length_c   1.000
_cell.angle_alpha   90.00
_cell.angle_beta   90.00
_cell.angle_gamma   90.00
#
_symmetry.space_group_name_H-M   'P 1'
#
loop_
_entity.id
_entity.type
_entity.pdbx_description
1 polymer ?
#
loop_
_entity_poly.entity_id
_entity_poly.type
_entity_poly.pdbx_seq_one_letter_code
_entity_poly.pdbx_strand_id
1 'polypeptide(L)'
;MLATERAFLGNPANSTVADFKNVASSQVVSQLKQVSAINGTVRIIVGVRVPFAPEGDLSTAERAQQRSEISAAQQTVLNQVPHLSQPDRNPKVFETIPFLSLEVTSDDLDKISNMPDISSIEEDRLSEPTLAQSVPLIGASNGTFNGYNGNGQAVAILDTGVDKNHTDLAGRVVSEACYSTSNPSGGIQSLCADG
;
A
#
# COMPACT_ATOMS: atom_id res chain seq x y z
N MET A 1 -29.84 -22.70 31.45
CA MET A 1 -30.07 -22.91 30.02
C MET A 1 -29.99 -21.54 29.34
N LEU A 2 -28.83 -21.09 28.96
CA LEU A 2 -28.60 -19.82 28.30
C LEU A 2 -28.08 -20.15 26.86
N ALA A 3 -28.90 -19.86 25.90
CA ALA A 3 -28.55 -19.96 24.49
C ALA A 3 -27.61 -18.79 24.15
N THR A 4 -26.39 -19.10 23.74
CA THR A 4 -25.44 -18.16 23.14
C THR A 4 -25.83 -17.96 21.67
N GLU A 5 -26.43 -16.84 21.34
CA GLU A 5 -26.57 -16.40 19.95
C GLU A 5 -25.18 -16.12 19.38
N ARG A 6 -24.78 -16.97 18.44
CA ARG A 6 -23.66 -16.65 17.53
C ARG A 6 -24.18 -15.62 16.53
N ALA A 7 -23.65 -14.41 16.59
CA ALA A 7 -23.83 -13.43 15.55
C ALA A 7 -23.33 -14.03 14.21
N PHE A 8 -24.23 -14.09 13.26
CA PHE A 8 -24.01 -14.57 11.90
C PHE A 8 -23.13 -13.56 11.18
N LEU A 9 -21.87 -13.90 10.98
CA LEU A 9 -21.02 -13.17 10.06
C LEU A 9 -21.56 -13.41 8.65
N GLY A 10 -21.98 -12.35 8.00
CA GLY A 10 -22.58 -12.39 6.67
C GLY A 10 -21.70 -13.07 5.63
N ASN A 11 -22.36 -13.66 4.67
CA ASN A 11 -21.80 -14.40 3.55
C ASN A 11 -20.70 -13.60 2.82
N PRO A 12 -19.45 -14.09 2.69
CA PRO A 12 -18.35 -13.37 2.05
C PRO A 12 -18.53 -13.14 0.54
N ALA A 13 -19.55 -13.74 -0.08
CA ALA A 13 -19.79 -13.62 -1.52
C ALA A 13 -20.37 -12.26 -1.96
N ASN A 14 -20.57 -11.30 -1.08
CA ASN A 14 -21.12 -9.98 -1.41
C ASN A 14 -20.49 -8.83 -0.62
N SER A 15 -19.23 -8.92 -0.20
CA SER A 15 -18.46 -7.74 0.11
C SER A 15 -18.08 -7.08 -1.22
N THR A 16 -19.06 -6.41 -1.84
CA THR A 16 -18.72 -5.27 -2.70
C THR A 16 -17.66 -4.50 -1.97
N VAL A 17 -16.50 -4.37 -2.61
CA VAL A 17 -15.44 -3.45 -2.21
C VAL A 17 -16.13 -2.25 -1.59
N ALA A 18 -15.89 -2.03 -0.29
CA ALA A 18 -16.49 -0.94 0.43
C ALA A 18 -16.44 0.25 -0.53
N ASP A 19 -17.59 0.86 -0.77
CA ASP A 19 -17.68 2.03 -1.65
C ASP A 19 -16.61 3.02 -1.19
N PHE A 20 -15.40 2.89 -1.74
CA PHE A 20 -14.41 3.94 -1.66
C PHE A 20 -14.97 5.08 -2.50
N LYS A 21 -15.96 5.77 -1.95
CA LYS A 21 -16.46 7.05 -2.42
C LYS A 21 -15.41 8.11 -2.21
N ASN A 22 -14.22 7.87 -2.76
CA ASN A 22 -13.26 8.89 -3.06
C ASN A 22 -12.78 8.67 -4.49
N VAL A 23 -13.64 8.78 -5.43
CA VAL A 23 -13.27 9.45 -6.67
C VAL A 23 -12.52 10.70 -6.21
N ALA A 24 -11.26 10.86 -6.61
CA ALA A 24 -10.40 11.94 -6.16
C ALA A 24 -11.23 13.21 -6.06
N SER A 25 -11.49 13.66 -4.83
CA SER A 25 -12.35 14.84 -4.68
C SER A 25 -11.67 15.93 -5.50
N SER A 26 -12.44 16.74 -6.20
CA SER A 26 -11.88 17.84 -7.00
C SER A 26 -10.87 18.66 -6.21
N GLN A 27 -11.01 18.66 -4.89
CA GLN A 27 -10.12 19.31 -3.95
C GLN A 27 -8.75 18.60 -3.85
N VAL A 28 -8.69 17.27 -3.77
CA VAL A 28 -7.42 16.52 -3.75
C VAL A 28 -6.68 16.71 -5.07
N VAL A 29 -7.35 16.57 -6.20
CA VAL A 29 -6.75 16.79 -7.52
C VAL A 29 -6.20 18.21 -7.65
N SER A 30 -6.95 19.23 -7.16
CA SER A 30 -6.49 20.61 -7.19
C SER A 30 -5.25 20.84 -6.33
N GLN A 31 -5.17 20.23 -5.15
CA GLN A 31 -3.98 20.27 -4.28
C GLN A 31 -2.77 19.60 -4.93
N LEU A 32 -2.95 18.42 -5.50
CA LEU A 32 -1.89 17.69 -6.22
C LEU A 32 -1.37 18.49 -7.42
N LYS A 33 -2.24 19.17 -8.15
CA LYS A 33 -1.85 20.07 -9.24
C LYS A 33 -1.01 21.24 -8.75
N GLN A 34 -1.33 21.83 -7.61
CA GLN A 34 -0.52 22.90 -7.03
C GLN A 34 0.89 22.39 -6.67
N VAL A 35 1.01 21.20 -6.08
CA VAL A 35 2.30 20.57 -5.78
C VAL A 35 3.07 20.30 -7.07
N SER A 36 2.42 19.72 -8.08
CA SER A 36 3.02 19.47 -9.39
C SER A 36 3.45 20.74 -10.12
N ALA A 37 2.70 21.82 -10.00
CA ALA A 37 3.06 23.12 -10.61
C ALA A 37 4.33 23.72 -10.00
N ILE A 38 4.59 23.48 -8.72
CA ILE A 38 5.81 23.96 -8.02
C ILE A 38 7.01 23.06 -8.34
N ASN A 39 6.82 21.73 -8.33
CA ASN A 39 7.90 20.75 -8.39
C ASN A 39 8.11 20.16 -9.80
N GLY A 40 7.25 20.50 -10.76
CA GLY A 40 7.20 19.87 -12.09
C GLY A 40 6.38 18.58 -12.11
N THR A 41 6.51 17.77 -11.08
CA THR A 41 5.79 16.49 -10.92
C THR A 41 5.34 16.29 -9.47
N VAL A 42 4.45 15.33 -9.25
CA VAL A 42 4.04 14.85 -7.92
C VAL A 42 3.89 13.33 -7.96
N ARG A 43 4.31 12.66 -6.89
CA ARG A 43 4.08 11.22 -6.73
C ARG A 43 2.69 10.99 -6.16
N ILE A 44 1.97 10.05 -6.77
CA ILE A 44 0.61 9.68 -6.37
C ILE A 44 0.46 8.16 -6.28
N ILE A 45 -0.46 7.73 -5.44
CA ILE A 45 -0.99 6.37 -5.40
C ILE A 45 -2.36 6.41 -6.07
N VAL A 46 -2.53 5.59 -7.10
CA VAL A 46 -3.76 5.47 -7.87
C VAL A 46 -4.39 4.12 -7.59
N GLY A 47 -5.62 4.11 -7.10
CA GLY A 47 -6.44 2.90 -6.99
C GLY A 47 -7.22 2.66 -8.27
N VAL A 48 -7.25 1.41 -8.76
CA VAL A 48 -8.06 0.99 -9.90
C VAL A 48 -9.27 0.18 -9.43
N ARG A 49 -10.37 0.30 -10.16
CA ARG A 49 -11.64 -0.35 -9.82
C ARG A 49 -11.68 -1.76 -10.37
N VAL A 50 -11.41 -2.73 -9.52
CA VAL A 50 -11.59 -4.16 -9.79
C VAL A 50 -12.24 -4.84 -8.59
N PRO A 51 -12.96 -5.96 -8.75
CA PRO A 51 -13.36 -6.80 -7.63
C PRO A 51 -12.09 -7.24 -6.87
N PHE A 52 -12.09 -7.10 -5.55
CA PHE A 52 -10.91 -7.39 -4.75
C PHE A 52 -11.29 -8.08 -3.44
N ALA A 53 -10.56 -9.14 -3.11
CA ALA A 53 -10.59 -9.81 -1.81
C ALA A 53 -9.15 -10.10 -1.35
N PRO A 54 -8.90 -10.18 -0.02
CA PRO A 54 -7.59 -10.59 0.49
C PRO A 54 -7.20 -11.96 -0.05
N GLU A 55 -5.96 -12.12 -0.53
CA GLU A 55 -5.52 -13.39 -1.13
C GLU A 55 -5.58 -14.59 -0.16
N GLY A 56 -5.54 -14.32 1.15
CA GLY A 56 -5.72 -15.36 2.17
C GLY A 56 -7.07 -16.05 2.12
N ASP A 57 -8.10 -15.36 1.62
CA ASP A 57 -9.49 -15.84 1.55
C ASP A 57 -9.81 -16.50 0.20
N LEU A 58 -8.85 -16.50 -0.75
CA LEU A 58 -9.03 -16.97 -2.11
C LEU A 58 -8.34 -18.32 -2.35
N SER A 59 -8.93 -19.16 -3.20
CA SER A 59 -8.27 -20.33 -3.78
C SER A 59 -7.13 -19.93 -4.73
N THR A 60 -6.27 -20.87 -5.08
CA THR A 60 -5.15 -20.61 -6.01
C THR A 60 -5.64 -20.11 -7.38
N ALA A 61 -6.75 -20.64 -7.89
CA ALA A 61 -7.31 -20.21 -9.16
C ALA A 61 -7.88 -18.78 -9.10
N GLU A 62 -8.60 -18.46 -8.02
CA GLU A 62 -9.16 -17.12 -7.80
C GLU A 62 -8.08 -16.06 -7.61
N ARG A 63 -6.97 -16.38 -6.92
CA ARG A 63 -5.80 -15.49 -6.82
C ARG A 63 -5.23 -15.17 -8.20
N ALA A 64 -5.02 -16.20 -9.03
CA ALA A 64 -4.47 -16.00 -10.36
C ALA A 64 -5.38 -15.15 -11.24
N GLN A 65 -6.69 -15.36 -11.16
CA GLN A 65 -7.67 -14.55 -11.86
C GLN A 65 -7.66 -13.10 -11.37
N GLN A 66 -7.72 -12.86 -10.05
CA GLN A 66 -7.70 -11.53 -9.45
C GLN A 66 -6.44 -10.75 -9.86
N ARG A 67 -5.26 -11.38 -9.81
CA ARG A 67 -4.00 -10.76 -10.25
C ARG A 67 -4.04 -10.38 -11.74
N SER A 68 -4.63 -11.23 -12.58
CA SER A 68 -4.81 -10.92 -14.00
C SER A 68 -5.73 -9.71 -14.22
N GLU A 69 -6.84 -9.63 -13.50
CA GLU A 69 -7.78 -8.51 -13.54
C GLU A 69 -7.14 -7.20 -13.04
N ILE A 70 -6.39 -7.26 -11.93
CA ILE A 70 -5.62 -6.15 -11.40
C ILE A 70 -4.62 -5.66 -12.46
N SER A 71 -3.81 -6.55 -13.02
CA SER A 71 -2.82 -6.22 -14.04
C SER A 71 -3.46 -5.58 -15.27
N ALA A 72 -4.58 -6.11 -15.75
CA ALA A 72 -5.30 -5.56 -16.91
C ALA A 72 -5.81 -4.13 -16.65
N ALA A 73 -6.37 -3.87 -15.47
CA ALA A 73 -6.85 -2.55 -15.08
C ALA A 73 -5.70 -1.54 -14.95
N GLN A 74 -4.58 -1.94 -14.35
CA GLN A 74 -3.38 -1.12 -14.23
C GLN A 74 -2.79 -0.77 -15.60
N GLN A 75 -2.70 -1.75 -16.51
CA GLN A 75 -2.25 -1.52 -17.89
C GLN A 75 -3.16 -0.57 -18.65
N THR A 76 -4.46 -0.60 -18.41
CA THR A 76 -5.40 0.35 -19.01
C THR A 76 -5.04 1.79 -18.63
N VAL A 77 -4.70 2.06 -17.37
CA VAL A 77 -4.24 3.39 -16.93
C VAL A 77 -2.95 3.78 -17.64
N LEU A 78 -1.94 2.89 -17.64
CA LEU A 78 -0.64 3.16 -18.26
C LEU A 78 -0.75 3.38 -19.79
N ASN A 79 -1.63 2.65 -20.46
CA ASN A 79 -1.83 2.79 -21.91
C ASN A 79 -2.49 4.14 -22.29
N GLN A 80 -3.29 4.73 -21.42
CA GLN A 80 -3.89 6.04 -21.65
C GLN A 80 -2.91 7.21 -21.42
N VAL A 81 -1.82 6.94 -20.68
CA VAL A 81 -0.76 7.91 -20.41
C VAL A 81 0.61 7.24 -20.65
N PRO A 82 0.95 6.91 -21.92
CA PRO A 82 2.06 5.99 -22.24
C PRO A 82 3.44 6.43 -21.74
N HIS A 83 3.69 7.75 -21.61
CA HIS A 83 4.97 8.24 -21.12
C HIS A 83 5.20 7.91 -19.62
N LEU A 84 4.16 7.58 -18.85
CA LEU A 84 4.31 7.12 -17.47
C LEU A 84 4.91 5.72 -17.36
N SER A 85 4.89 4.94 -18.47
CA SER A 85 5.51 3.61 -18.52
C SER A 85 7.01 3.67 -18.81
N GLN A 86 7.58 4.85 -19.04
CA GLN A 86 9.00 5.00 -19.33
C GLN A 86 9.86 4.77 -18.09
N PRO A 87 11.06 4.21 -18.21
CA PRO A 87 11.92 3.85 -17.09
C PRO A 87 12.31 5.05 -16.19
N ASP A 88 12.42 6.23 -16.75
CA ASP A 88 12.72 7.47 -16.02
C ASP A 88 11.59 7.93 -15.10
N ARG A 89 10.37 7.48 -15.33
CA ARG A 89 9.19 7.75 -14.49
C ARG A 89 8.99 6.75 -13.35
N ASN A 90 9.72 5.63 -13.38
CA ASN A 90 9.72 4.60 -12.33
C ASN A 90 8.31 4.23 -11.80
N PRO A 91 7.37 3.84 -12.67
CA PRO A 91 6.04 3.44 -12.23
C PRO A 91 6.14 2.18 -11.37
N LYS A 92 5.47 2.18 -10.23
CA LYS A 92 5.35 0.96 -9.41
C LYS A 92 3.97 0.36 -9.61
N VAL A 93 3.97 -0.89 -10.05
CA VAL A 93 2.76 -1.70 -10.27
C VAL A 93 2.73 -2.79 -9.23
N PHE A 94 1.63 -2.92 -8.51
CA PHE A 94 1.49 -3.93 -7.45
C PHE A 94 0.71 -5.13 -7.98
N GLU A 95 1.27 -6.33 -7.86
CA GLU A 95 0.69 -7.55 -8.41
C GLU A 95 -0.56 -8.02 -7.64
N THR A 96 -0.56 -7.84 -6.32
CA THR A 96 -1.55 -8.42 -5.41
C THR A 96 -2.60 -7.45 -4.92
N ILE A 97 -2.45 -6.16 -5.21
CA ILE A 97 -3.38 -5.11 -4.80
C ILE A 97 -3.68 -4.17 -5.98
N PRO A 98 -4.92 -3.63 -6.07
CA PRO A 98 -5.36 -2.83 -7.22
C PRO A 98 -4.88 -1.37 -7.14
N PHE A 99 -3.55 -1.17 -7.01
CA PHE A 99 -2.94 0.15 -6.91
C PHE A 99 -1.74 0.29 -7.83
N LEU A 100 -1.40 1.54 -8.18
CA LEU A 100 -0.16 1.94 -8.83
C LEU A 100 0.43 3.13 -8.06
N SER A 101 1.77 3.24 -8.00
CA SER A 101 2.42 4.50 -7.64
C SER A 101 3.05 5.11 -8.88
N LEU A 102 2.73 6.36 -9.17
CA LEU A 102 3.10 7.07 -10.40
C LEU A 102 3.68 8.45 -10.06
N GLU A 103 4.65 8.88 -10.85
CA GLU A 103 5.10 10.27 -10.85
C GLU A 103 4.47 11.00 -12.04
N VAL A 104 3.64 11.99 -11.75
CA VAL A 104 2.73 12.61 -12.71
C VAL A 104 2.86 14.14 -12.77
N THR A 105 2.57 14.70 -13.93
CA THR A 105 2.41 16.13 -14.14
C THR A 105 0.97 16.58 -13.85
N SER A 106 0.74 17.87 -13.88
CA SER A 106 -0.61 18.45 -13.78
C SER A 106 -1.56 17.95 -14.88
N ASP A 107 -1.05 17.81 -16.11
CA ASP A 107 -1.84 17.34 -17.27
C ASP A 107 -2.19 15.85 -17.14
N ASP A 108 -1.29 15.06 -16.56
CA ASP A 108 -1.53 13.65 -16.30
C ASP A 108 -2.61 13.44 -15.23
N LEU A 109 -2.59 14.29 -14.18
CA LEU A 109 -3.63 14.30 -13.16
C LEU A 109 -5.02 14.54 -13.77
N ASP A 110 -5.12 15.45 -14.74
CA ASP A 110 -6.40 15.67 -15.44
C ASP A 110 -6.86 14.44 -16.20
N LYS A 111 -5.97 13.79 -16.91
CA LYS A 111 -6.30 12.56 -17.65
C LYS A 111 -6.73 11.46 -16.70
N ILE A 112 -5.91 11.16 -15.68
CA ILE A 112 -6.15 10.05 -14.74
C ILE A 112 -7.43 10.28 -13.93
N SER A 113 -7.66 11.50 -13.43
CA SER A 113 -8.84 11.81 -12.61
C SER A 113 -10.17 11.70 -13.36
N ASN A 114 -10.14 11.78 -14.69
CA ASN A 114 -11.32 11.63 -15.54
C ASN A 114 -11.55 10.18 -16.03
N MET A 115 -10.68 9.23 -15.70
CA MET A 115 -10.87 7.83 -16.08
C MET A 115 -11.95 7.17 -15.20
N PRO A 116 -12.91 6.47 -15.78
CA PRO A 116 -14.05 5.87 -15.04
C PRO A 116 -13.60 4.73 -14.11
N ASP A 117 -12.47 4.09 -14.43
CA ASP A 117 -11.97 2.93 -13.71
C ASP A 117 -11.03 3.30 -12.54
N ILE A 118 -10.86 4.58 -12.25
CA ILE A 118 -10.12 5.03 -11.07
C ILE A 118 -11.04 5.01 -9.85
N SER A 119 -10.56 4.40 -8.78
CA SER A 119 -11.25 4.34 -7.49
C SER A 119 -10.76 5.40 -6.51
N SER A 120 -9.46 5.72 -6.51
CA SER A 120 -8.86 6.73 -5.64
C SER A 120 -7.59 7.33 -6.23
N ILE A 121 -7.26 8.56 -5.82
CA ILE A 121 -5.98 9.21 -6.08
C ILE A 121 -5.53 9.87 -4.77
N GLU A 122 -4.32 9.55 -4.32
CA GLU A 122 -3.73 10.08 -3.10
C GLU A 122 -2.28 10.50 -3.35
N GLU A 123 -1.76 11.45 -2.57
CA GLU A 123 -0.34 11.80 -2.63
C GLU A 123 0.51 10.70 -1.97
N ASP A 124 1.53 10.23 -2.68
CA ASP A 124 2.56 9.31 -2.14
C ASP A 124 3.60 10.14 -1.37
N ARG A 125 3.33 10.38 -0.10
CA ARG A 125 4.19 11.17 0.79
C ARG A 125 5.22 10.30 1.50
N LEU A 126 6.44 10.81 1.57
CA LEU A 126 7.42 10.28 2.49
C LEU A 126 6.96 10.59 3.93
N SER A 127 6.92 9.55 4.76
CA SER A 127 6.62 9.68 6.18
C SER A 127 7.88 9.41 7.00
N GLU A 128 8.14 10.27 8.00
CA GLU A 128 9.23 10.05 8.94
C GLU A 128 8.78 9.05 10.04
N PRO A 129 9.71 8.24 10.58
CA PRO A 129 9.40 7.32 11.69
C PRO A 129 9.05 8.09 12.97
N THR A 130 7.94 7.78 13.63
CA THR A 130 7.46 8.49 14.84
C THR A 130 7.08 7.54 15.97
N LEU A 131 8.04 6.76 16.53
CA LEU A 131 7.77 5.80 17.60
C LEU A 131 7.83 6.39 19.02
N ALA A 132 8.52 7.50 19.24
CA ALA A 132 8.77 8.06 20.58
C ALA A 132 7.48 8.44 21.34
N GLN A 133 6.40 8.76 20.66
CA GLN A 133 5.13 9.19 21.25
C GLN A 133 4.07 8.07 21.28
N SER A 134 4.09 7.16 20.32
CA SER A 134 3.07 6.11 20.18
C SER A 134 3.18 5.02 21.24
N VAL A 135 4.39 4.60 21.57
CA VAL A 135 4.62 3.52 22.57
C VAL A 135 4.08 3.86 23.95
N PRO A 136 4.32 5.07 24.54
CA PRO A 136 3.68 5.47 25.78
C PRO A 136 2.16 5.61 25.68
N LEU A 137 1.66 6.12 24.53
CA LEU A 137 0.23 6.37 24.33
C LEU A 137 -0.61 5.09 24.39
N ILE A 138 -0.10 3.99 23.84
CA ILE A 138 -0.77 2.68 23.88
C ILE A 138 -0.49 1.91 25.19
N GLY A 139 0.26 2.50 26.14
CA GLY A 139 0.59 1.87 27.41
C GLY A 139 1.61 0.73 27.32
N ALA A 140 2.28 0.55 26.17
CA ALA A 140 3.22 -0.55 25.96
C ALA A 140 4.53 -0.42 26.77
N SER A 141 4.85 0.78 27.28
CA SER A 141 6.03 1.04 28.10
C SER A 141 5.94 0.53 29.55
N ASN A 142 4.76 0.18 30.03
CA ASN A 142 4.50 -0.07 31.44
C ASN A 142 4.36 -1.55 31.84
N GLY A 143 4.71 -2.49 30.96
CA GLY A 143 4.62 -3.94 31.24
C GLY A 143 3.18 -4.42 31.56
N THR A 144 2.17 -3.69 31.12
CA THR A 144 0.74 -3.92 31.40
C THR A 144 0.20 -5.22 30.80
N PHE A 145 0.98 -5.87 29.96
CA PHE A 145 0.58 -7.09 29.25
C PHE A 145 1.07 -8.37 29.94
N ASN A 146 1.00 -8.43 31.27
CA ASN A 146 1.34 -9.62 32.03
C ASN A 146 0.58 -10.85 31.51
N GLY A 147 1.32 -11.82 30.98
CA GLY A 147 0.79 -13.07 30.42
C GLY A 147 0.60 -13.10 28.90
N TYR A 148 0.65 -11.97 28.21
CA TYR A 148 0.60 -11.90 26.75
C TYR A 148 1.99 -11.64 26.21
N ASN A 149 2.75 -12.69 25.92
CA ASN A 149 4.14 -12.61 25.48
C ASN A 149 4.34 -12.87 23.99
N GLY A 150 3.25 -13.07 23.22
CA GLY A 150 3.28 -13.34 21.79
C GLY A 150 3.84 -14.72 21.41
N ASN A 151 4.01 -15.64 22.36
CA ASN A 151 4.55 -16.97 22.07
C ASN A 151 3.68 -17.69 21.04
N GLY A 152 4.32 -18.20 19.97
CA GLY A 152 3.65 -18.85 18.84
C GLY A 152 2.99 -17.88 17.83
N GLN A 153 3.15 -16.58 18.02
CA GLN A 153 2.67 -15.54 17.09
C GLN A 153 3.83 -14.97 16.28
N ALA A 154 3.54 -14.58 15.06
CA ALA A 154 4.48 -13.81 14.22
C ALA A 154 3.89 -12.42 13.93
N VAL A 155 4.74 -11.40 13.97
CA VAL A 155 4.40 -10.02 13.64
C VAL A 155 5.23 -9.61 12.44
N ALA A 156 4.58 -9.16 11.37
CA ALA A 156 5.26 -8.55 10.24
C ALA A 156 5.51 -7.06 10.56
N ILE A 157 6.76 -6.64 10.44
CA ILE A 157 7.18 -5.25 10.60
C ILE A 157 7.55 -4.72 9.23
N LEU A 158 6.80 -3.73 8.74
CA LEU A 158 7.09 -3.01 7.51
C LEU A 158 7.75 -1.70 7.90
N ASP A 159 9.06 -1.58 7.65
CA ASP A 159 9.86 -0.44 8.07
C ASP A 159 11.02 -0.20 7.10
N THR A 160 11.78 0.85 7.31
CA THR A 160 13.00 1.17 6.55
C THR A 160 14.17 0.24 6.85
N GLY A 161 14.05 -0.59 7.87
CA GLY A 161 15.01 -1.61 8.28
C GLY A 161 14.90 -1.95 9.76
N VAL A 162 15.41 -3.12 10.11
CA VAL A 162 15.48 -3.63 11.48
C VAL A 162 16.89 -4.19 11.73
N ASP A 163 17.53 -3.79 12.84
CA ASP A 163 18.73 -4.46 13.29
C ASP A 163 18.37 -5.81 13.93
N LYS A 164 18.38 -6.86 13.12
CA LYS A 164 18.09 -8.24 13.58
C LYS A 164 19.08 -8.78 14.62
N ASN A 165 20.25 -8.14 14.76
CA ASN A 165 21.25 -8.52 15.75
C ASN A 165 21.12 -7.73 17.07
N HIS A 166 20.17 -6.79 17.13
CA HIS A 166 19.88 -6.07 18.38
C HIS A 166 19.53 -7.07 19.49
N THR A 167 19.97 -6.81 20.70
CA THR A 167 19.83 -7.74 21.85
C THR A 167 18.39 -8.18 22.11
N ASP A 168 17.40 -7.32 21.84
CA ASP A 168 15.97 -7.61 22.04
C ASP A 168 15.35 -8.39 20.88
N LEU A 169 16.01 -8.46 19.73
CA LEU A 169 15.52 -9.11 18.50
C LEU A 169 16.33 -10.35 18.13
N ALA A 170 17.51 -10.54 18.71
CA ALA A 170 18.39 -11.65 18.40
C ALA A 170 17.66 -13.01 18.56
N GLY A 171 17.66 -13.79 17.48
CA GLY A 171 16.97 -15.10 17.43
C GLY A 171 15.43 -15.03 17.34
N ARG A 172 14.84 -13.84 17.24
CA ARG A 172 13.37 -13.67 17.11
C ARG A 172 12.92 -13.40 15.66
N VAL A 173 13.82 -12.98 14.80
CA VAL A 173 13.53 -12.77 13.36
C VAL A 173 13.51 -14.12 12.67
N VAL A 174 12.33 -14.51 12.18
CA VAL A 174 12.10 -15.82 11.55
C VAL A 174 12.05 -15.75 10.02
N SER A 175 11.83 -14.56 9.48
CA SER A 175 11.85 -14.29 8.04
C SER A 175 12.15 -12.83 7.78
N GLU A 176 12.78 -12.53 6.65
CA GLU A 176 13.05 -11.17 6.20
C GLU A 176 12.82 -11.05 4.69
N ALA A 177 12.35 -9.90 4.25
CA ALA A 177 12.21 -9.53 2.85
C ALA A 177 12.60 -8.05 2.69
N CYS A 178 13.29 -7.73 1.62
CA CYS A 178 13.74 -6.38 1.33
C CYS A 178 13.19 -5.93 -0.03
N TYR A 179 12.51 -4.78 -0.05
CA TYR A 179 11.87 -4.20 -1.23
C TYR A 179 12.38 -2.79 -1.54
N SER A 180 13.53 -2.42 -0.98
CA SER A 180 14.16 -1.14 -1.25
C SER A 180 14.71 -1.11 -2.68
N THR A 181 14.57 0.02 -3.36
CA THR A 181 15.14 0.26 -4.68
C THR A 181 16.14 1.41 -4.63
N SER A 182 17.25 1.27 -5.35
CA SER A 182 18.21 2.36 -5.50
C SER A 182 17.64 3.47 -6.40
N ASN A 183 17.84 4.71 -5.98
CA ASN A 183 17.61 5.90 -6.81
C ASN A 183 18.87 6.79 -6.75
N PRO A 184 19.87 6.54 -7.62
CA PRO A 184 21.13 7.26 -7.59
C PRO A 184 20.98 8.78 -7.80
N SER A 185 20.00 9.21 -8.61
CA SER A 185 19.72 10.63 -8.82
C SER A 185 19.15 11.33 -7.59
N GLY A 186 18.49 10.59 -6.68
CA GLY A 186 18.00 11.08 -5.40
C GLY A 186 18.95 10.80 -4.22
N GLY A 187 20.15 10.26 -4.47
CA GLY A 187 21.10 9.89 -3.40
C GLY A 187 20.66 8.71 -2.55
N ILE A 188 19.70 7.91 -3.02
CA ILE A 188 19.17 6.75 -2.30
C ILE A 188 19.86 5.50 -2.82
N GLN A 189 20.42 4.72 -1.90
CA GLN A 189 21.00 3.41 -2.17
C GLN A 189 20.21 2.33 -1.45
N SER A 190 19.79 1.28 -2.16
CA SER A 190 19.22 0.09 -1.57
C SER A 190 20.27 -0.63 -0.71
N LEU A 191 19.86 -1.09 0.45
CA LEU A 191 20.65 -1.97 1.32
C LEU A 191 20.19 -3.44 1.23
N CYS A 192 19.31 -3.76 0.27
CA CYS A 192 18.94 -5.14 -0.01
C CYS A 192 20.15 -5.92 -0.56
N ALA A 193 20.25 -7.19 -0.18
CA ALA A 193 21.35 -8.05 -0.61
C ALA A 193 21.43 -8.24 -2.14
N ASP A 194 20.31 -8.05 -2.81
CA ASP A 194 20.13 -8.26 -4.26
C ASP A 194 20.17 -6.92 -5.06
N GLY A 195 20.43 -5.78 -4.41
CA GLY A 195 20.61 -4.46 -5.03
C GLY A 195 19.36 -3.65 -5.09
#